data_318452e5f26a6caa4be60cbb6ebb4c33
#
_entry.id   318452e5f26a6caa4be60cbb6ebb4c33
#
_cell.length_a   1.000
_cell.length_b   1.000
_cell.length_c   1.000
_cell.angle_alpha   90.00
_cell.angle_beta   90.00
_cell.angle_gamma   90.00
#
_symmetry.space_group_name_H-M   'P 1'
#
loop_
_entity.id
_entity.type
_entity.pdbx_description
1 polymer ?
#
loop_
_entity_poly.entity_id
_entity_poly.type
_entity_poly.pdbx_seq_one_letter_code
_entity_poly.pdbx_strand_id
1 'polypeptide(L)'
;IISVLCCFVLYKPLYFCYLAKEAHLIVDTFVSVKTKSNPNINFKLMYMEQSIKSKGFEHRLLLIMWGLLLSLSAFAQQITVKGHVVDATGEPVIGASVIEGKSTNGTITDIDGNFSLNVSANSALTISFVGYKTQTVSVNGKTALKVTLQEDTEVLDEVVVVGYGTMKKSDLTGAVSSVGVKDIKDSPVANIGQAMQGKVSGVQIIDAGKPGDNVTIKIRGLGTINNSNPLVVIDGIPTDLGLSSLNMADVERVDVLKDASATAIYGSRGANGVVMITSKRGAEGAGKVTVNANWAIQNATKVPDMLNAAQYAALSNDMLSNNDDNTNPYWADPSSLGKGTNWLDEMLRTGVKQSYSVSYSGGTEKAHYYVSGGFLDQSGIVKSVNYRRFNFQANSDAQVNKWLKFTTNLTFSTDVKEGGTYSIGDAMKALPTQPVKNDDGSWSGPGQEAQWYGSIRNPIGTLHMMTNETKGYNFLANITGEITFTKWLKLKSTFGYDAKFWFADNFTPA
;
A
#
# COMPACT_ATOMS: atom_id res chain seq x y z
N ILE A 1 -12.41 7.16 -27.55
CA ILE A 1 -11.80 6.72 -26.26
C ILE A 1 -11.04 5.40 -26.49
N ILE A 2 -11.61 4.43 -27.24
CA ILE A 2 -10.94 3.15 -27.54
C ILE A 2 -9.71 3.34 -28.44
N SER A 3 -9.73 4.28 -29.38
CA SER A 3 -8.58 4.62 -30.25
C SER A 3 -7.40 5.22 -29.51
N VAL A 4 -7.62 5.92 -28.40
CA VAL A 4 -6.55 6.56 -27.59
C VAL A 4 -5.85 5.54 -26.71
N LEU A 5 -6.55 4.50 -26.24
CA LEU A 5 -5.92 3.44 -25.42
C LEU A 5 -5.02 2.50 -26.25
N CYS A 6 -5.39 2.21 -27.51
CA CYS A 6 -4.55 1.39 -28.40
C CYS A 6 -3.23 2.08 -28.81
N CYS A 7 -3.22 3.41 -28.95
CA CYS A 7 -1.99 4.15 -29.26
C CYS A 7 -1.00 4.20 -28.08
N PHE A 8 -1.47 4.06 -26.82
CA PHE A 8 -0.59 4.16 -25.65
C PHE A 8 0.20 2.88 -25.35
N VAL A 9 -0.25 1.73 -25.84
CA VAL A 9 0.39 0.42 -25.60
C VAL A 9 1.42 0.06 -26.67
N LEU A 10 1.34 0.61 -27.87
CA LEU A 10 2.20 0.22 -29.00
C LEU A 10 3.26 1.26 -29.42
N TYR A 11 3.31 2.45 -28.80
CA TYR A 11 4.22 3.52 -29.23
C TYR A 11 5.11 4.07 -28.11
N LYS A 12 5.72 3.22 -27.31
CA LYS A 12 6.74 3.66 -26.35
C LYS A 12 7.97 2.77 -26.34
N PRO A 13 8.95 3.18 -27.07
CA PRO A 13 10.14 3.80 -26.45
C PRO A 13 10.68 5.02 -27.21
N LEU A 14 10.01 5.50 -28.26
CA LEU A 14 10.57 6.53 -29.13
C LEU A 14 10.46 7.97 -28.59
N TYR A 15 9.46 8.27 -27.75
CA TYR A 15 9.29 9.65 -27.26
C TYR A 15 10.25 10.03 -26.13
N PHE A 16 10.65 9.08 -25.29
CA PHE A 16 11.69 9.35 -24.28
C PHE A 16 13.10 9.46 -24.87
N CYS A 17 13.35 8.76 -25.99
CA CYS A 17 14.56 8.91 -26.76
C CYS A 17 14.61 10.24 -27.54
N TYR A 18 13.46 10.79 -27.95
CA TYR A 18 13.42 12.06 -28.71
C TYR A 18 13.72 13.25 -27.80
N LEU A 19 13.18 13.29 -26.58
CA LEU A 19 13.48 14.36 -25.61
C LEU A 19 14.90 14.24 -25.04
N ALA A 20 15.45 13.04 -24.89
CA ALA A 20 16.84 12.84 -24.54
C ALA A 20 17.78 13.20 -25.69
N LYS A 21 17.36 13.03 -26.95
CA LYS A 21 18.14 13.37 -28.13
C LYS A 21 18.18 14.88 -28.38
N GLU A 22 17.14 15.62 -28.06
CA GLU A 22 17.11 17.09 -28.12
C GLU A 22 17.98 17.71 -27.03
N ALA A 23 18.00 17.16 -25.81
CA ALA A 23 18.89 17.59 -24.74
C ALA A 23 20.37 17.28 -25.05
N HIS A 24 20.67 16.17 -25.70
CA HIS A 24 22.02 15.85 -26.18
C HIS A 24 22.44 16.70 -27.39
N LEU A 25 21.50 17.08 -28.25
CA LEU A 25 21.80 17.91 -29.41
C LEU A 25 22.23 19.36 -29.02
N ILE A 26 21.71 19.88 -27.92
CA ILE A 26 22.10 21.19 -27.39
C ILE A 26 23.52 21.15 -26.80
N VAL A 27 23.92 20.03 -26.18
CA VAL A 27 25.30 19.86 -25.66
C VAL A 27 26.28 19.54 -26.78
N ASP A 28 25.90 18.73 -27.77
CA ASP A 28 26.77 18.38 -28.90
C ASP A 28 26.95 19.53 -29.91
N THR A 29 25.99 20.43 -30.02
CA THR A 29 26.17 21.64 -30.90
C THR A 29 27.20 22.59 -30.33
N PHE A 30 27.43 22.61 -29.02
CA PHE A 30 28.50 23.40 -28.39
C PHE A 30 29.88 22.73 -28.45
N VAL A 31 29.95 21.41 -28.63
CA VAL A 31 31.23 20.66 -28.69
C VAL A 31 31.68 20.42 -30.15
N SER A 32 30.74 20.35 -31.11
CA SER A 32 31.03 20.01 -32.51
C SER A 32 31.58 21.14 -33.40
N VAL A 33 31.72 22.36 -32.89
CA VAL A 33 32.33 23.48 -33.67
C VAL A 33 33.86 23.44 -33.61
N LYS A 34 34.50 22.47 -32.95
CA LYS A 34 35.92 22.42 -32.70
C LYS A 34 36.74 21.43 -33.54
N THR A 35 36.17 20.72 -34.49
CA THR A 35 36.96 19.80 -35.34
C THR A 35 36.42 19.68 -36.74
N LYS A 36 36.72 20.65 -37.60
CA LYS A 36 37.07 20.50 -39.04
C LYS A 36 37.18 21.86 -39.69
N SER A 37 38.36 22.41 -39.77
CA SER A 37 38.96 22.93 -41.00
C SER A 37 40.14 23.85 -40.73
N ASN A 38 41.24 23.54 -41.36
CA ASN A 38 42.35 24.38 -41.77
C ASN A 38 43.24 25.02 -40.68
N PRO A 39 44.55 24.70 -40.62
CA PRO A 39 45.47 25.10 -39.55
C PRO A 39 46.03 26.56 -39.69
N ASN A 40 45.46 27.42 -40.47
CA ASN A 40 46.00 28.75 -40.74
C ASN A 40 45.04 29.92 -40.56
N ILE A 41 44.12 29.86 -39.59
CA ILE A 41 43.36 31.05 -39.22
C ILE A 41 43.53 31.28 -37.73
N ASN A 42 44.42 32.23 -37.41
CA ASN A 42 44.51 32.82 -36.07
C ASN A 42 43.23 33.61 -35.78
N PHE A 43 42.29 33.03 -35.05
CA PHE A 43 41.19 33.79 -34.46
C PHE A 43 41.67 34.48 -33.21
N LYS A 44 42.01 35.77 -33.38
CA LYS A 44 42.15 36.70 -32.27
C LYS A 44 40.79 36.87 -31.62
N LEU A 45 40.60 36.30 -30.44
CA LEU A 45 39.45 36.58 -29.59
C LEU A 45 39.47 38.07 -29.24
N MET A 46 38.70 38.87 -29.97
CA MET A 46 38.37 40.23 -29.60
C MET A 46 37.36 40.16 -28.46
N TYR A 47 37.85 40.24 -27.23
CA TYR A 47 37.03 40.65 -26.10
C TYR A 47 36.59 42.09 -26.37
N MET A 48 35.33 42.27 -26.76
CA MET A 48 34.68 43.57 -26.68
C MET A 48 34.33 43.82 -25.20
N GLU A 49 35.27 44.33 -24.44
CA GLU A 49 34.98 45.08 -23.23
C GLU A 49 34.25 46.36 -23.63
N GLN A 50 32.92 46.29 -23.77
CA GLN A 50 32.12 47.50 -23.74
C GLN A 50 31.96 47.92 -22.28
N SER A 51 32.89 48.80 -21.86
CA SER A 51 32.75 49.61 -20.67
C SER A 51 31.51 50.50 -20.84
N ILE A 52 30.36 50.02 -20.35
CA ILE A 52 29.17 50.86 -20.17
C ILE A 52 29.38 51.67 -18.88
N LYS A 53 30.18 52.73 -18.97
CA LYS A 53 30.13 53.82 -18.00
C LYS A 53 28.88 54.65 -18.29
N SER A 54 27.74 54.22 -17.77
CA SER A 54 26.55 55.03 -17.67
C SER A 54 26.28 55.30 -16.21
N LYS A 55 26.64 56.52 -15.76
CA LYS A 55 26.27 57.04 -14.41
C LYS A 55 24.75 57.03 -14.12
N GLY A 56 23.93 56.70 -15.14
CA GLY A 56 22.50 56.56 -14.99
C GLY A 56 22.03 55.18 -14.59
N PHE A 57 22.85 54.12 -14.71
CA PHE A 57 22.46 52.77 -14.37
C PHE A 57 22.51 52.48 -12.87
N GLU A 58 23.53 53.02 -12.21
CA GLU A 58 23.67 52.90 -10.74
C GLU A 58 22.52 53.58 -10.00
N HIS A 59 22.08 54.76 -10.47
CA HIS A 59 20.94 55.46 -9.88
C HIS A 59 19.60 54.73 -10.11
N ARG A 60 19.44 54.07 -11.26
CA ARG A 60 18.25 53.23 -11.52
C ARG A 60 18.24 51.95 -10.70
N LEU A 61 19.40 51.32 -10.51
CA LEU A 61 19.53 50.14 -9.65
C LEU A 61 19.27 50.49 -8.17
N LEU A 62 19.77 51.64 -7.71
CA LEU A 62 19.49 52.16 -6.37
C LEU A 62 18.00 52.50 -6.16
N LEU A 63 17.33 53.05 -7.15
CA LEU A 63 15.89 53.33 -7.07
C LEU A 63 15.05 52.05 -7.10
N ILE A 64 15.44 51.00 -7.85
CA ILE A 64 14.80 49.70 -7.83
C ILE A 64 15.04 49.02 -6.49
N MET A 65 16.26 49.10 -5.95
CA MET A 65 16.58 48.54 -4.63
C MET A 65 15.85 49.27 -3.50
N TRP A 66 15.70 50.60 -3.59
CA TRP A 66 14.88 51.40 -2.68
C TRP A 66 13.37 51.09 -2.80
N GLY A 67 12.87 50.88 -4.02
CA GLY A 67 11.49 50.43 -4.27
C GLY A 67 11.22 49.05 -3.73
N LEU A 68 12.16 48.12 -3.84
CA LEU A 68 12.11 46.77 -3.25
C LEU A 68 12.19 46.83 -1.72
N LEU A 69 13.00 47.70 -1.12
CA LEU A 69 13.07 47.91 0.32
C LEU A 69 11.81 48.58 0.89
N LEU A 70 11.16 49.45 0.15
CA LEU A 70 9.87 50.06 0.53
C LEU A 70 8.69 49.08 0.39
N SER A 71 8.77 48.11 -0.53
CA SER A 71 7.74 47.06 -0.65
C SER A 71 7.82 45.98 0.44
N LEU A 72 8.96 45.84 1.13
CA LEU A 72 9.11 44.95 2.30
C LEU A 72 8.49 45.51 3.59
N SER A 73 8.02 46.77 3.60
CA SER A 73 7.34 47.37 4.79
C SER A 73 5.84 47.19 4.80
N ALA A 74 5.24 46.41 3.91
CA ALA A 74 3.85 45.97 4.08
C ALA A 74 3.79 44.88 5.15
N PHE A 75 4.21 45.17 6.39
CA PHE A 75 3.91 44.38 7.55
C PHE A 75 2.37 44.29 7.64
N ALA A 76 1.81 43.10 7.43
CA ALA A 76 0.43 42.83 7.74
C ALA A 76 0.23 43.24 9.19
N GLN A 77 -0.62 44.23 9.41
CA GLN A 77 -0.91 44.78 10.72
C GLN A 77 -1.53 43.65 11.56
N GLN A 78 -0.74 43.08 12.45
CA GLN A 78 -1.23 42.04 13.36
C GLN A 78 -2.06 42.71 14.45
N ILE A 79 -3.20 42.12 14.71
CA ILE A 79 -4.10 42.55 15.79
C ILE A 79 -4.31 41.37 16.74
N THR A 80 -4.47 41.66 18.02
CA THR A 80 -4.84 40.65 19.00
C THR A 80 -6.37 40.55 19.00
N VAL A 81 -6.87 39.39 18.55
CA VAL A 81 -8.30 39.05 18.61
C VAL A 81 -8.57 38.28 19.89
N LYS A 82 -9.48 38.76 20.70
CA LYS A 82 -10.05 38.05 21.84
C LYS A 82 -11.43 37.56 21.45
N GLY A 83 -11.80 36.36 21.82
CA GLY A 83 -13.11 35.84 21.51
C GLY A 83 -13.62 34.90 22.57
N HIS A 84 -14.93 34.65 22.50
CA HIS A 84 -15.65 33.74 23.36
C HIS A 84 -16.45 32.77 22.52
N VAL A 85 -16.20 31.45 22.71
CA VAL A 85 -16.85 30.38 21.98
C VAL A 85 -17.87 29.71 22.88
N VAL A 86 -19.11 29.68 22.44
CA VAL A 86 -20.22 29.04 23.14
C VAL A 86 -20.93 28.05 22.22
N ASP A 87 -21.69 27.16 22.78
CA ASP A 87 -22.61 26.28 22.04
C ASP A 87 -23.96 26.97 21.77
N ALA A 88 -24.92 26.24 21.18
CA ALA A 88 -26.24 26.70 20.86
C ALA A 88 -27.09 27.00 22.12
N THR A 89 -26.74 26.43 23.29
CA THR A 89 -27.41 26.67 24.58
C THR A 89 -26.79 27.84 25.32
N GLY A 90 -25.63 28.35 24.86
CA GLY A 90 -24.90 29.44 25.48
C GLY A 90 -23.84 29.00 26.49
N GLU A 91 -23.60 27.68 26.61
CA GLU A 91 -22.54 27.16 27.47
C GLU A 91 -21.16 27.31 26.80
N PRO A 92 -20.08 27.59 27.57
CA PRO A 92 -18.75 27.78 27.04
C PRO A 92 -18.20 26.47 26.49
N VAL A 93 -17.63 26.51 25.28
CA VAL A 93 -16.97 25.33 24.66
C VAL A 93 -15.48 25.35 25.04
N ILE A 94 -15.08 24.45 25.94
CA ILE A 94 -13.74 24.33 26.50
C ILE A 94 -12.85 23.53 25.53
N GLY A 95 -11.63 24.02 25.23
CA GLY A 95 -10.67 23.31 24.42
C GLY A 95 -10.97 23.35 22.91
N ALA A 96 -11.85 24.22 22.45
CA ALA A 96 -12.07 24.40 21.01
C ALA A 96 -10.80 24.96 20.35
N SER A 97 -10.42 24.38 19.22
CA SER A 97 -9.28 24.81 18.42
C SER A 97 -9.65 26.04 17.60
N VAL A 98 -8.85 27.10 17.68
CA VAL A 98 -8.99 28.35 16.93
C VAL A 98 -7.72 28.56 16.11
N ILE A 99 -7.80 28.50 14.79
CA ILE A 99 -6.65 28.56 13.88
C ILE A 99 -6.87 29.68 12.85
N GLU A 100 -5.82 30.44 12.55
CA GLU A 100 -5.82 31.46 11.52
C GLU A 100 -5.75 30.82 10.12
N GLY A 101 -6.85 30.77 9.38
CA GLY A 101 -6.92 30.21 8.02
C GLY A 101 -6.45 28.75 7.95
N LYS A 102 -5.43 28.50 7.12
CA LYS A 102 -4.74 27.21 6.99
C LYS A 102 -3.30 27.25 7.56
N SER A 103 -3.01 28.24 8.41
CA SER A 103 -1.67 28.40 9.02
C SER A 103 -1.51 27.49 10.25
N THR A 104 -0.30 27.46 10.80
CA THR A 104 0.01 26.82 12.09
C THR A 104 -0.23 27.76 13.28
N ASN A 105 -0.63 29.03 13.02
CA ASN A 105 -0.93 30.00 14.06
C ASN A 105 -2.32 29.72 14.66
N GLY A 106 -2.36 29.26 15.90
CA GLY A 106 -3.62 28.90 16.54
C GLY A 106 -3.50 28.86 18.06
N THR A 107 -4.66 28.76 18.71
CA THR A 107 -4.83 28.63 20.16
C THR A 107 -6.01 27.72 20.46
N ILE A 108 -6.23 27.43 21.75
CA ILE A 108 -7.41 26.71 22.24
C ILE A 108 -8.19 27.60 23.20
N THR A 109 -9.49 27.35 23.33
CA THR A 109 -10.32 28.04 24.32
C THR A 109 -10.06 27.55 25.73
N ASP A 110 -10.13 28.47 26.70
CA ASP A 110 -10.02 28.19 28.15
C ASP A 110 -11.30 27.59 28.74
N ILE A 111 -11.33 27.42 30.07
CA ILE A 111 -12.47 26.85 30.83
C ILE A 111 -13.74 27.68 30.71
N ASP A 112 -13.61 28.96 30.40
CA ASP A 112 -14.74 29.89 30.22
C ASP A 112 -15.05 30.10 28.73
N GLY A 113 -14.45 29.31 27.82
CA GLY A 113 -14.62 29.40 26.37
C GLY A 113 -13.91 30.60 25.73
N ASN A 114 -13.03 31.33 26.44
CA ASN A 114 -12.32 32.46 25.89
C ASN A 114 -11.04 32.04 25.15
N PHE A 115 -10.69 32.82 24.13
CA PHE A 115 -9.41 32.69 23.43
C PHE A 115 -8.78 34.07 23.16
N SER A 116 -7.47 34.04 22.96
CA SER A 116 -6.71 35.22 22.52
C SER A 116 -5.68 34.77 21.49
N LEU A 117 -5.70 35.38 20.32
CA LEU A 117 -4.80 35.02 19.20
C LEU A 117 -4.36 36.28 18.44
N ASN A 118 -3.07 36.37 18.13
CA ASN A 118 -2.52 37.42 17.27
C ASN A 118 -2.65 37.00 15.82
N VAL A 119 -3.38 37.77 15.02
CA VAL A 119 -3.70 37.44 13.63
C VAL A 119 -3.64 38.65 12.73
N SER A 120 -3.57 38.44 11.43
CA SER A 120 -3.69 39.52 10.46
C SER A 120 -5.08 40.12 10.46
N ALA A 121 -5.20 41.46 10.37
CA ALA A 121 -6.47 42.19 10.46
C ALA A 121 -7.55 41.69 9.47
N ASN A 122 -7.13 41.15 8.32
CA ASN A 122 -8.03 40.67 7.26
C ASN A 122 -8.08 39.13 7.19
N SER A 123 -7.61 38.42 8.22
CA SER A 123 -7.63 36.95 8.23
C SER A 123 -9.00 36.39 8.61
N ALA A 124 -9.15 35.08 8.41
CA ALA A 124 -10.31 34.32 8.89
C ALA A 124 -9.84 33.33 9.96
N LEU A 125 -10.64 33.17 11.02
CA LEU A 125 -10.42 32.18 12.06
C LEU A 125 -11.29 30.96 11.79
N THR A 126 -10.67 29.79 11.79
CA THR A 126 -11.38 28.51 11.73
C THR A 126 -11.48 27.96 13.15
N ILE A 127 -12.68 27.80 13.64
CA ILE A 127 -12.98 27.28 14.98
C ILE A 127 -13.57 25.88 14.83
N SER A 128 -12.99 24.91 15.53
CA SER A 128 -13.44 23.53 15.51
C SER A 128 -13.36 22.87 16.87
N PHE A 129 -14.35 22.03 17.16
CA PHE A 129 -14.38 21.18 18.36
C PHE A 129 -15.07 19.86 18.05
N VAL A 130 -14.70 18.80 18.77
CA VAL A 130 -15.31 17.46 18.58
C VAL A 130 -16.79 17.52 18.91
N GLY A 131 -17.65 17.07 17.99
CA GLY A 131 -19.10 17.10 18.12
C GLY A 131 -19.77 18.41 17.67
N TYR A 132 -19.01 19.34 17.08
CA TYR A 132 -19.55 20.62 16.57
C TYR A 132 -19.13 20.86 15.12
N LYS A 133 -19.99 21.55 14.36
CA LYS A 133 -19.68 21.97 12.98
C LYS A 133 -18.55 22.99 12.98
N THR A 134 -17.52 22.73 12.20
CA THR A 134 -16.42 23.67 12.01
C THR A 134 -16.94 24.97 11.42
N GLN A 135 -16.66 26.10 12.07
CA GLN A 135 -17.09 27.44 11.65
C GLN A 135 -15.89 28.29 11.26
N THR A 136 -16.01 29.00 10.14
CA THR A 136 -15.00 30.00 9.73
C THR A 136 -15.58 31.41 9.88
N VAL A 137 -14.89 32.25 10.65
CA VAL A 137 -15.29 33.60 10.94
C VAL A 137 -14.23 34.59 10.47
N SER A 138 -14.61 35.55 9.62
CA SER A 138 -13.69 36.60 9.16
C SER A 138 -13.46 37.64 10.26
N VAL A 139 -12.21 37.96 10.53
CA VAL A 139 -11.78 38.91 11.56
C VAL A 139 -12.17 40.34 11.19
N ASN A 140 -11.91 40.77 9.95
CA ASN A 140 -12.27 42.10 9.41
C ASN A 140 -11.91 43.25 10.36
N GLY A 141 -10.71 43.19 10.99
CA GLY A 141 -10.26 44.22 11.93
C GLY A 141 -10.92 44.23 13.30
N LYS A 142 -11.82 43.30 13.60
CA LYS A 142 -12.48 43.20 14.91
C LYS A 142 -11.51 42.59 15.93
N THR A 143 -11.47 43.23 17.12
CA THR A 143 -10.63 42.76 18.23
C THR A 143 -11.39 41.90 19.23
N ALA A 144 -12.73 41.84 19.12
CA ALA A 144 -13.60 40.99 19.94
C ALA A 144 -14.54 40.17 19.04
N LEU A 145 -14.60 38.86 19.25
CA LEU A 145 -15.47 37.95 18.50
C LEU A 145 -16.26 37.04 19.47
N LYS A 146 -17.55 36.90 19.20
CA LYS A 146 -18.38 35.89 19.84
C LYS A 146 -18.79 34.87 18.79
N VAL A 147 -18.49 33.60 19.04
CA VAL A 147 -18.73 32.50 18.09
C VAL A 147 -19.63 31.49 18.76
N THR A 148 -20.75 31.17 18.11
CA THR A 148 -21.67 30.14 18.60
C THR A 148 -21.50 28.91 17.70
N LEU A 149 -20.95 27.83 18.23
CA LEU A 149 -20.82 26.57 17.52
C LEU A 149 -22.16 25.83 17.54
N GLN A 150 -22.54 25.31 16.39
CA GLN A 150 -23.68 24.41 16.26
C GLN A 150 -23.23 22.98 16.46
N GLU A 151 -23.96 22.21 17.24
CA GLU A 151 -23.72 20.78 17.34
C GLU A 151 -23.72 20.13 15.94
N ASP A 152 -22.72 19.32 15.69
CA ASP A 152 -22.71 18.51 14.50
C ASP A 152 -23.58 17.28 14.75
N THR A 153 -24.89 17.49 14.62
CA THR A 153 -25.88 16.41 14.66
C THR A 153 -25.84 15.52 13.40
N GLU A 154 -25.02 15.87 12.41
CA GLU A 154 -24.63 14.91 11.42
C GLU A 154 -23.67 13.92 12.12
N VAL A 155 -24.25 12.97 12.87
CA VAL A 155 -23.68 11.65 12.99
C VAL A 155 -23.34 11.31 11.55
N LEU A 156 -22.06 11.19 11.20
CA LEU A 156 -21.66 10.61 9.95
C LEU A 156 -22.34 9.24 9.93
N ASP A 157 -23.53 9.19 9.34
CA ASP A 157 -24.26 7.94 9.14
C ASP A 157 -23.31 7.03 8.36
N GLU A 158 -22.58 6.21 9.10
CA GLU A 158 -21.66 5.24 8.50
C GLU A 158 -22.50 4.36 7.58
N VAL A 159 -22.45 4.67 6.30
CA VAL A 159 -23.19 3.95 5.28
C VAL A 159 -22.39 2.69 4.95
N VAL A 160 -22.98 1.54 5.20
CA VAL A 160 -22.40 0.24 4.90
C VAL A 160 -23.00 -0.29 3.61
N VAL A 161 -22.18 -0.85 2.74
CA VAL A 161 -22.67 -1.58 1.57
C VAL A 161 -23.17 -2.93 2.07
N VAL A 162 -24.44 -3.24 1.82
CA VAL A 162 -25.03 -4.53 2.16
C VAL A 162 -25.66 -5.11 0.90
N GLY A 163 -25.09 -6.17 0.44
CA GLY A 163 -25.54 -6.80 -0.79
C GLY A 163 -25.36 -5.90 -2.00
N TYR A 164 -26.45 -5.63 -2.71
CA TYR A 164 -26.46 -4.77 -3.91
C TYR A 164 -26.89 -3.32 -3.61
N GLY A 165 -27.05 -2.97 -2.31
CA GLY A 165 -27.46 -1.64 -1.86
C GLY A 165 -26.55 -1.05 -0.80
N THR A 166 -26.80 0.21 -0.46
CA THR A 166 -26.19 0.90 0.67
C THR A 166 -27.25 1.15 1.73
N MET A 167 -26.99 0.80 2.98
CA MET A 167 -27.86 1.06 4.13
C MET A 167 -27.06 1.80 5.19
N LYS A 168 -27.74 2.56 6.02
CA LYS A 168 -27.11 3.14 7.20
C LYS A 168 -26.74 2.01 8.15
N LYS A 169 -25.57 2.10 8.78
CA LYS A 169 -25.13 1.08 9.76
C LYS A 169 -26.11 0.95 10.92
N SER A 170 -26.78 2.03 11.31
CA SER A 170 -27.86 2.07 12.30
C SER A 170 -29.07 1.23 11.92
N ASP A 171 -29.33 1.07 10.62
CA ASP A 171 -30.52 0.39 10.10
C ASP A 171 -30.26 -1.11 9.87
N LEU A 172 -29.02 -1.55 10.08
CA LEU A 172 -28.63 -2.95 9.93
C LEU A 172 -28.96 -3.74 11.21
N THR A 173 -29.81 -4.74 11.06
CA THR A 173 -30.13 -5.69 12.15
C THR A 173 -29.05 -6.76 12.33
N GLY A 174 -28.10 -6.88 11.39
CA GLY A 174 -27.02 -7.86 11.39
C GLY A 174 -25.68 -7.29 11.89
N ALA A 175 -24.82 -8.14 12.48
CA ALA A 175 -23.48 -7.74 12.91
C ALA A 175 -22.55 -7.54 11.72
N VAL A 176 -22.28 -6.27 11.40
CA VAL A 176 -21.31 -5.87 10.39
C VAL A 176 -20.12 -5.18 11.09
N SER A 177 -18.91 -5.56 10.72
CA SER A 177 -17.70 -4.90 11.18
C SER A 177 -16.98 -4.28 9.99
N SER A 178 -16.64 -3.01 10.11
CA SER A 178 -15.96 -2.24 9.07
C SER A 178 -14.53 -1.91 9.51
N VAL A 179 -13.59 -2.03 8.59
CA VAL A 179 -12.19 -1.59 8.75
C VAL A 179 -11.95 -0.51 7.71
N GLY A 180 -11.67 0.69 8.16
CA GLY A 180 -11.50 1.85 7.30
C GLY A 180 -10.08 2.01 6.73
N VAL A 181 -9.93 2.98 5.83
CA VAL A 181 -8.63 3.31 5.18
C VAL A 181 -7.52 3.58 6.18
N LYS A 182 -7.80 4.27 7.30
CA LYS A 182 -6.78 4.60 8.31
C LYS A 182 -6.18 3.33 8.90
N ASP A 183 -7.04 2.39 9.30
CA ASP A 183 -6.63 1.14 9.91
C ASP A 183 -5.82 0.25 8.95
N ILE A 184 -6.12 0.33 7.65
CA ILE A 184 -5.43 -0.46 6.61
C ILE A 184 -4.08 0.17 6.27
N LYS A 185 -4.00 1.49 6.12
CA LYS A 185 -2.77 2.20 5.69
C LYS A 185 -1.62 2.10 6.68
N ASP A 186 -1.93 2.10 7.97
CA ASP A 186 -0.91 2.08 9.03
C ASP A 186 -0.28 0.69 9.22
N SER A 187 -0.79 -0.31 8.49
CA SER A 187 -0.26 -1.68 8.56
C SER A 187 0.83 -1.89 7.50
N PRO A 188 2.08 -2.21 7.89
CA PRO A 188 3.20 -2.39 6.96
C PRO A 188 3.18 -3.76 6.26
N VAL A 189 1.99 -4.30 5.98
CA VAL A 189 1.77 -5.62 5.37
C VAL A 189 1.48 -5.50 3.87
N ALA A 190 1.56 -6.61 3.13
CA ALA A 190 1.36 -6.62 1.69
C ALA A 190 -0.07 -7.00 1.26
N ASN A 191 -0.82 -7.64 2.16
CA ASN A 191 -2.12 -8.24 1.88
C ASN A 191 -3.19 -7.59 2.76
N ILE A 192 -4.34 -7.28 2.18
CA ILE A 192 -5.51 -6.71 2.87
C ILE A 192 -5.96 -7.60 4.04
N GLY A 193 -5.95 -8.91 3.85
CA GLY A 193 -6.29 -9.84 4.92
C GLY A 193 -5.36 -9.72 6.12
N GLN A 194 -4.03 -9.62 5.91
CA GLN A 194 -3.08 -9.38 6.99
C GLN A 194 -3.38 -8.06 7.72
N ALA A 195 -3.76 -7.01 6.98
CA ALA A 195 -4.09 -5.71 7.56
C ALA A 195 -5.33 -5.75 8.46
N MET A 196 -6.24 -6.70 8.25
CA MET A 196 -7.45 -6.91 9.05
C MET A 196 -7.19 -7.73 10.32
N GLN A 197 -6.04 -8.42 10.43
CA GLN A 197 -5.73 -9.30 11.55
C GLN A 197 -5.79 -8.57 12.89
N GLY A 198 -6.56 -9.10 13.84
CA GLY A 198 -6.76 -8.50 15.16
C GLY A 198 -7.68 -7.28 15.20
N LYS A 199 -8.15 -6.76 14.06
CA LYS A 199 -9.00 -5.56 13.99
C LYS A 199 -10.50 -5.86 13.87
N VAL A 200 -10.86 -7.08 13.53
CA VAL A 200 -12.25 -7.48 13.32
C VAL A 200 -12.64 -8.56 14.33
N SER A 201 -13.57 -8.26 15.23
CA SER A 201 -14.05 -9.22 16.22
C SER A 201 -14.72 -10.42 15.55
N GLY A 202 -14.47 -11.65 16.04
CA GLY A 202 -15.04 -12.89 15.50
C GLY A 202 -14.51 -13.29 14.11
N VAL A 203 -13.39 -12.69 13.67
CA VAL A 203 -12.69 -13.06 12.44
C VAL A 203 -11.29 -13.53 12.79
N GLN A 204 -10.98 -14.75 12.45
CA GLN A 204 -9.65 -15.32 12.55
C GLN A 204 -8.97 -15.25 11.20
N ILE A 205 -7.77 -14.72 11.17
CA ILE A 205 -6.94 -14.61 9.98
C ILE A 205 -5.64 -15.35 10.23
N ILE A 206 -5.36 -16.33 9.37
CA ILE A 206 -4.18 -17.17 9.43
C ILE A 206 -3.35 -16.87 8.20
N ASP A 207 -2.15 -16.37 8.42
CA ASP A 207 -1.17 -16.12 7.39
C ASP A 207 -0.07 -17.20 7.44
N ALA A 208 0.20 -17.83 6.32
CA ALA A 208 1.28 -18.81 6.19
C ALA A 208 2.67 -18.15 6.12
N GLY A 209 2.75 -16.82 6.06
CA GLY A 209 4.01 -16.05 6.02
C GLY A 209 4.75 -16.10 4.69
N LYS A 210 4.21 -16.78 3.68
CA LYS A 210 4.83 -16.88 2.36
C LYS A 210 4.41 -15.68 1.49
N PRO A 211 5.36 -14.95 0.89
CA PRO A 211 5.06 -13.84 0.01
C PRO A 211 4.08 -14.21 -1.11
N GLY A 212 3.06 -13.38 -1.32
CA GLY A 212 2.08 -13.56 -2.38
C GLY A 212 0.99 -14.60 -2.10
N ASP A 213 1.06 -15.35 -1.00
CA ASP A 213 -0.01 -16.28 -0.65
C ASP A 213 -1.22 -15.55 -0.07
N ASN A 214 -2.39 -16.14 -0.26
CA ASN A 214 -3.59 -15.66 0.36
C ASN A 214 -3.65 -16.07 1.83
N VAL A 215 -4.16 -15.18 2.66
CA VAL A 215 -4.48 -15.52 4.04
C VAL A 215 -5.74 -16.40 4.08
N THR A 216 -5.80 -17.30 5.05
CA THR A 216 -7.03 -18.04 5.37
C THR A 216 -7.86 -17.21 6.33
N ILE A 217 -9.11 -16.93 5.96
CA ILE A 217 -10.05 -16.17 6.77
C ILE A 217 -11.14 -17.10 7.28
N LYS A 218 -11.42 -17.07 8.57
CA LYS A 218 -12.51 -17.79 9.20
C LYS A 218 -13.38 -16.81 9.98
N ILE A 219 -14.67 -16.81 9.68
CA ILE A 219 -15.64 -15.95 10.33
C ILE A 219 -16.48 -16.82 11.30
N ARG A 220 -16.40 -16.52 12.62
CA ARG A 220 -17.07 -17.25 13.68
C ARG A 220 -16.71 -18.75 13.75
N GLY A 221 -15.50 -19.09 13.31
CA GLY A 221 -14.97 -20.45 13.36
C GLY A 221 -15.21 -21.26 12.08
N LEU A 222 -15.17 -22.58 12.21
CA LEU A 222 -15.34 -23.53 11.10
C LEU A 222 -16.79 -23.99 11.04
N GLY A 223 -17.53 -23.55 10.03
CA GLY A 223 -18.91 -23.95 9.80
C GLY A 223 -19.05 -25.27 9.00
N THR A 224 -17.98 -25.72 8.36
CA THR A 224 -17.97 -26.93 7.52
C THR A 224 -16.59 -27.56 7.49
N ILE A 225 -16.52 -28.87 7.26
CA ILE A 225 -15.26 -29.61 7.06
C ILE A 225 -14.65 -29.39 5.66
N ASN A 226 -15.43 -28.87 4.71
CA ASN A 226 -14.97 -28.60 3.35
C ASN A 226 -14.35 -27.19 3.26
N ASN A 227 -14.77 -26.37 2.30
CA ASN A 227 -14.30 -24.99 2.16
C ASN A 227 -15.08 -24.06 3.11
N SER A 228 -14.42 -23.61 4.18
CA SER A 228 -14.97 -22.66 5.17
C SER A 228 -14.47 -21.21 4.96
N ASN A 229 -13.94 -20.89 3.78
CA ASN A 229 -13.55 -19.52 3.45
C ASN A 229 -14.80 -18.65 3.19
N PRO A 230 -14.80 -17.39 3.60
CA PRO A 230 -15.87 -16.47 3.29
C PRO A 230 -15.89 -16.12 1.80
N LEU A 231 -17.04 -15.70 1.31
CA LEU A 231 -17.17 -15.13 -0.03
C LEU A 231 -16.50 -13.76 -0.05
N VAL A 232 -15.64 -13.51 -1.06
CA VAL A 232 -15.08 -12.19 -1.32
C VAL A 232 -15.94 -11.48 -2.34
N VAL A 233 -16.28 -10.22 -2.06
CA VAL A 233 -17.04 -9.33 -2.95
C VAL A 233 -16.26 -8.04 -3.14
N ILE A 234 -15.91 -7.70 -4.38
CA ILE A 234 -15.18 -6.48 -4.71
C ILE A 234 -16.11 -5.57 -5.52
N ASP A 235 -16.38 -4.37 -5.02
CA ASP A 235 -17.26 -3.39 -5.65
C ASP A 235 -18.62 -3.97 -6.10
N GLY A 236 -19.16 -4.89 -5.28
CA GLY A 236 -20.44 -5.55 -5.51
C GLY A 236 -20.38 -6.81 -6.36
N ILE A 237 -19.22 -7.22 -6.88
CA ILE A 237 -19.06 -8.45 -7.66
C ILE A 237 -18.46 -9.55 -6.80
N PRO A 238 -19.17 -10.69 -6.61
CA PRO A 238 -18.60 -11.88 -6.01
C PRO A 238 -17.49 -12.44 -6.87
N THR A 239 -16.33 -12.68 -6.28
CA THR A 239 -15.12 -13.08 -7.00
C THR A 239 -14.34 -14.16 -6.23
N ASP A 240 -13.59 -14.95 -6.95
CA ASP A 240 -12.60 -15.89 -6.40
C ASP A 240 -11.17 -15.30 -6.43
N LEU A 241 -11.04 -13.99 -6.70
CA LEU A 241 -9.76 -13.28 -6.61
C LEU A 241 -9.25 -13.30 -5.17
N GLY A 242 -8.00 -13.63 -5.02
CA GLY A 242 -7.34 -13.57 -3.72
C GLY A 242 -7.13 -12.13 -3.25
N LEU A 243 -7.21 -11.91 -1.94
CA LEU A 243 -6.92 -10.61 -1.34
C LEU A 243 -5.48 -10.14 -1.60
N SER A 244 -4.57 -11.08 -1.89
CA SER A 244 -3.19 -10.78 -2.29
C SER A 244 -3.08 -10.12 -3.66
N SER A 245 -4.10 -10.22 -4.53
CA SER A 245 -4.11 -9.60 -5.86
C SER A 245 -4.41 -8.10 -5.83
N LEU A 246 -4.94 -7.58 -4.74
CA LEU A 246 -5.36 -6.19 -4.61
C LEU A 246 -4.25 -5.32 -4.01
N ASN A 247 -4.17 -4.08 -4.47
CA ASN A 247 -3.30 -3.10 -3.85
C ASN A 247 -4.04 -2.42 -2.68
N MET A 248 -3.46 -2.47 -1.50
CA MET A 248 -4.02 -1.83 -0.29
C MET A 248 -4.24 -0.32 -0.46
N ALA A 249 -3.40 0.34 -1.28
CA ALA A 249 -3.53 1.77 -1.54
C ALA A 249 -4.83 2.13 -2.28
N ASP A 250 -5.45 1.18 -2.97
CA ASP A 250 -6.66 1.37 -3.77
C ASP A 250 -7.95 1.04 -3.00
N VAL A 251 -7.83 0.46 -1.81
CA VAL A 251 -8.97 0.10 -0.96
C VAL A 251 -9.41 1.30 -0.13
N GLU A 252 -10.71 1.54 -0.07
CA GLU A 252 -11.33 2.54 0.79
C GLU A 252 -11.74 1.96 2.13
N ARG A 253 -12.40 0.78 2.11
CA ARG A 253 -12.81 0.06 3.31
C ARG A 253 -13.04 -1.41 3.04
N VAL A 254 -13.07 -2.19 4.12
CA VAL A 254 -13.43 -3.60 4.11
C VAL A 254 -14.52 -3.83 5.14
N ASP A 255 -15.67 -4.34 4.69
CA ASP A 255 -16.81 -4.67 5.53
C ASP A 255 -16.93 -6.20 5.63
N VAL A 256 -17.11 -6.71 6.85
CA VAL A 256 -17.27 -8.14 7.09
C VAL A 256 -18.69 -8.42 7.58
N LEU A 257 -19.47 -9.11 6.74
CA LEU A 257 -20.82 -9.57 7.05
C LEU A 257 -20.74 -10.92 7.73
N LYS A 258 -21.18 -10.99 8.98
CA LYS A 258 -21.01 -12.18 9.84
C LYS A 258 -22.32 -12.93 10.08
N ASP A 259 -23.46 -12.25 9.90
CA ASP A 259 -24.78 -12.81 10.20
C ASP A 259 -25.51 -13.24 8.95
N ALA A 260 -26.31 -14.30 9.08
CA ALA A 260 -27.10 -14.85 7.99
C ALA A 260 -28.07 -13.83 7.38
N SER A 261 -28.64 -12.91 8.17
CA SER A 261 -29.50 -11.82 7.68
C SER A 261 -28.76 -10.89 6.72
N ALA A 262 -27.51 -10.53 7.01
CA ALA A 262 -26.68 -9.67 6.17
C ALA A 262 -26.15 -10.41 4.94
N THR A 263 -25.91 -11.73 5.03
CA THR A 263 -25.36 -12.54 3.94
C THR A 263 -26.40 -13.22 3.06
N ALA A 264 -27.68 -13.18 3.45
CA ALA A 264 -28.80 -13.88 2.76
C ALA A 264 -28.88 -13.57 1.25
N ILE A 265 -28.57 -12.35 0.85
CA ILE A 265 -28.58 -11.91 -0.55
C ILE A 265 -27.58 -12.65 -1.43
N TYR A 266 -26.53 -13.22 -0.83
CA TYR A 266 -25.52 -14.01 -1.54
C TYR A 266 -25.85 -15.52 -1.56
N GLY A 267 -27.01 -15.91 -0.97
CA GLY A 267 -27.47 -17.28 -0.92
C GLY A 267 -26.47 -18.22 -0.23
N SER A 268 -26.37 -19.45 -0.73
CA SER A 268 -25.45 -20.46 -0.18
C SER A 268 -23.96 -20.06 -0.21
N ARG A 269 -23.54 -19.22 -1.17
CA ARG A 269 -22.17 -18.72 -1.24
C ARG A 269 -21.79 -17.85 -0.04
N GLY A 270 -22.78 -17.19 0.60
CA GLY A 270 -22.56 -16.36 1.78
C GLY A 270 -22.61 -17.12 3.12
N ALA A 271 -22.78 -18.45 3.12
CA ALA A 271 -22.97 -19.24 4.35
C ALA A 271 -21.81 -19.14 5.35
N ASN A 272 -20.57 -18.97 4.87
CA ASN A 272 -19.38 -18.81 5.71
C ASN A 272 -19.04 -17.33 6.02
N GLY A 273 -19.99 -16.42 5.77
CA GLY A 273 -19.78 -14.97 5.84
C GLY A 273 -19.30 -14.38 4.53
N VAL A 274 -19.25 -13.04 4.49
CA VAL A 274 -18.87 -12.30 3.30
C VAL A 274 -17.87 -11.21 3.69
N VAL A 275 -16.78 -11.10 2.93
CA VAL A 275 -15.81 -10.01 3.02
C VAL A 275 -16.02 -9.09 1.82
N MET A 276 -16.53 -7.91 2.07
CA MET A 276 -16.80 -6.89 1.06
C MET A 276 -15.69 -5.87 1.02
N ILE A 277 -15.13 -5.65 -0.15
CA ILE A 277 -14.07 -4.68 -0.39
C ILE A 277 -14.65 -3.57 -1.26
N THR A 278 -14.57 -2.35 -0.75
CA THR A 278 -14.92 -1.14 -1.52
C THR A 278 -13.63 -0.45 -1.93
N SER A 279 -13.47 -0.25 -3.23
CA SER A 279 -12.34 0.45 -3.78
C SER A 279 -12.54 1.97 -3.77
N LYS A 280 -11.42 2.72 -3.78
CA LYS A 280 -11.43 4.17 -3.82
C LYS A 280 -12.07 4.71 -5.08
N ARG A 281 -12.75 5.83 -4.91
CA ARG A 281 -13.40 6.59 -5.98
C ARG A 281 -12.88 8.03 -6.01
N GLY A 282 -13.14 8.72 -7.10
CA GLY A 282 -12.93 10.16 -7.14
C GLY A 282 -13.95 10.90 -6.29
N ALA A 283 -13.58 12.07 -5.83
CA ALA A 283 -14.47 13.02 -5.18
C ALA A 283 -14.54 14.30 -6.01
N GLU A 284 -15.58 15.10 -5.77
CA GLU A 284 -15.69 16.42 -6.37
C GLU A 284 -14.50 17.30 -5.96
N GLY A 285 -13.94 18.02 -6.91
CA GLY A 285 -12.83 18.93 -6.71
C GLY A 285 -11.73 18.80 -7.73
N ALA A 286 -10.68 19.59 -7.54
CA ALA A 286 -9.50 19.58 -8.39
C ALA A 286 -8.80 18.21 -8.36
N GLY A 287 -8.26 17.81 -9.50
CA GLY A 287 -7.51 16.56 -9.60
C GLY A 287 -6.34 16.49 -8.61
N LYS A 288 -6.26 15.38 -7.86
CA LYS A 288 -5.23 15.13 -6.86
C LYS A 288 -4.38 13.93 -7.26
N VAL A 289 -3.08 14.13 -7.34
CA VAL A 289 -2.10 13.05 -7.45
C VAL A 289 -1.66 12.61 -6.05
N THR A 290 -1.65 11.31 -5.81
CA THR A 290 -1.12 10.73 -4.57
C THR A 290 -0.06 9.71 -4.93
N VAL A 291 1.12 9.83 -4.30
CA VAL A 291 2.24 8.90 -4.45
C VAL A 291 2.53 8.27 -3.10
N ASN A 292 2.62 6.95 -3.06
CA ASN A 292 3.04 6.22 -1.88
C ASN A 292 4.25 5.35 -2.23
N ALA A 293 5.23 5.34 -1.34
CA ALA A 293 6.42 4.48 -1.43
C ALA A 293 6.70 3.91 -0.03
N ASN A 294 6.81 2.60 0.07
CA ASN A 294 7.07 1.91 1.32
C ASN A 294 8.19 0.90 1.14
N TRP A 295 9.11 0.88 2.10
CA TRP A 295 10.15 -0.13 2.24
C TRP A 295 10.04 -0.79 3.61
N ALA A 296 10.21 -2.10 3.64
CA ALA A 296 10.24 -2.83 4.90
C ALA A 296 11.30 -3.93 4.84
N ILE A 297 11.94 -4.17 5.98
CA ILE A 297 12.89 -5.25 6.19
C ILE A 297 12.17 -6.33 7.01
N GLN A 298 12.31 -7.58 6.61
CA GLN A 298 11.66 -8.72 7.22
C GLN A 298 12.68 -9.73 7.70
N ASN A 299 12.63 -10.09 8.97
CA ASN A 299 13.47 -11.12 9.57
C ASN A 299 12.59 -12.12 10.32
N ALA A 300 13.10 -13.34 10.48
CA ALA A 300 12.48 -14.29 11.41
C ALA A 300 12.53 -13.71 12.83
N THR A 301 11.39 -13.65 13.49
CA THR A 301 11.28 -13.10 14.85
C THR A 301 11.86 -14.04 15.89
N LYS A 302 11.82 -15.34 15.64
CA LYS A 302 12.37 -16.38 16.49
C LYS A 302 12.81 -17.56 15.62
N VAL A 303 14.02 -17.98 15.77
CA VAL A 303 14.58 -19.19 15.19
C VAL A 303 14.90 -20.11 16.35
N PRO A 304 14.49 -21.40 16.36
CA PRO A 304 14.84 -22.33 17.41
C PRO A 304 16.35 -22.58 17.44
N ASP A 305 16.89 -22.69 18.64
CA ASP A 305 18.29 -23.09 18.83
C ASP A 305 18.42 -24.56 18.46
N MET A 306 19.31 -24.86 17.53
CA MET A 306 19.60 -26.21 17.04
C MET A 306 20.91 -26.72 17.64
N LEU A 307 20.99 -28.02 17.84
CA LEU A 307 22.25 -28.65 18.23
C LEU A 307 23.31 -28.45 17.14
N ASN A 308 24.52 -28.16 17.53
CA ASN A 308 25.66 -28.18 16.61
C ASN A 308 26.12 -29.62 16.32
N ALA A 309 27.05 -29.80 15.36
CA ALA A 309 27.48 -31.13 14.95
C ALA A 309 28.08 -31.95 16.11
N ALA A 310 28.93 -31.35 16.95
CA ALA A 310 29.53 -32.04 18.10
C ALA A 310 28.48 -32.46 19.13
N GLN A 311 27.52 -31.58 19.46
CA GLN A 311 26.43 -31.86 20.38
C GLN A 311 25.50 -32.95 19.87
N TYR A 312 25.14 -32.86 18.57
CA TYR A 312 24.29 -33.85 17.95
C TYR A 312 24.93 -35.24 17.93
N ALA A 313 26.19 -35.33 17.53
CA ALA A 313 26.93 -36.58 17.50
C ALA A 313 27.09 -37.21 18.90
N ALA A 314 27.39 -36.40 19.90
CA ALA A 314 27.49 -36.89 21.30
C ALA A 314 26.14 -37.44 21.78
N LEU A 315 25.02 -36.70 21.57
CA LEU A 315 23.70 -37.15 21.99
C LEU A 315 23.27 -38.41 21.21
N SER A 316 23.58 -38.50 19.93
CA SER A 316 23.26 -39.67 19.10
C SER A 316 24.05 -40.91 19.54
N ASN A 317 25.34 -40.76 19.85
CA ASN A 317 26.15 -41.86 20.39
C ASN A 317 25.66 -42.33 21.77
N ASP A 318 25.26 -41.43 22.64
CA ASP A 318 24.64 -41.77 23.93
C ASP A 318 23.33 -42.56 23.74
N MET A 319 22.50 -42.13 22.81
CA MET A 319 21.23 -42.81 22.49
C MET A 319 21.48 -44.23 21.96
N LEU A 320 22.42 -44.40 21.03
CA LEU A 320 22.78 -45.70 20.46
C LEU A 320 23.36 -46.63 21.56
N SER A 321 24.28 -46.12 22.39
CA SER A 321 24.87 -46.88 23.47
C SER A 321 23.85 -47.34 24.52
N ASN A 322 22.85 -46.51 24.82
CA ASN A 322 21.78 -46.88 25.77
C ASN A 322 20.78 -47.92 25.19
N ASN A 323 20.76 -48.11 23.87
CA ASN A 323 19.96 -49.12 23.22
C ASN A 323 20.72 -50.40 22.87
N ASP A 324 21.96 -50.53 23.39
CA ASP A 324 22.89 -51.61 23.04
C ASP A 324 23.23 -51.70 21.50
N ASP A 325 23.05 -50.59 20.79
CA ASP A 325 23.35 -50.44 19.39
C ASP A 325 24.82 -50.00 19.19
N ASN A 326 25.36 -50.28 18.00
CA ASN A 326 26.70 -49.81 17.66
C ASN A 326 26.72 -48.28 17.53
N THR A 327 27.67 -47.61 18.14
CA THR A 327 27.92 -46.19 17.96
C THR A 327 28.33 -45.92 16.52
N ASN A 328 28.02 -44.71 16.02
CA ASN A 328 28.34 -44.30 14.67
C ASN A 328 29.88 -44.15 14.55
N PRO A 329 30.57 -44.96 13.69
CA PRO A 329 32.01 -44.91 13.54
C PRO A 329 32.53 -43.55 13.01
N TYR A 330 31.73 -42.80 12.29
CA TYR A 330 32.07 -41.47 11.76
C TYR A 330 32.01 -40.39 12.86
N TRP A 331 31.37 -40.68 14.02
CA TRP A 331 31.24 -39.76 15.13
C TRP A 331 31.98 -40.29 16.40
N ALA A 332 32.98 -41.10 16.21
CA ALA A 332 33.75 -41.69 17.30
C ALA A 332 34.36 -40.60 18.21
N ASP A 333 34.76 -39.47 17.64
CA ASP A 333 35.15 -38.28 18.38
C ASP A 333 34.21 -37.10 18.02
N PRO A 334 33.10 -36.92 18.73
CA PRO A 334 32.16 -35.82 18.47
C PRO A 334 32.82 -34.44 18.54
N SER A 335 33.85 -34.24 19.38
CA SER A 335 34.49 -32.93 19.52
C SER A 335 35.20 -32.44 18.26
N SER A 336 35.67 -33.38 17.42
CA SER A 336 36.35 -33.08 16.15
C SER A 336 35.43 -32.48 15.09
N LEU A 337 34.11 -32.67 15.22
CA LEU A 337 33.10 -32.21 14.23
C LEU A 337 32.82 -30.69 14.31
N GLY A 338 33.20 -30.05 15.40
CA GLY A 338 33.02 -28.62 15.58
C GLY A 338 31.54 -28.16 15.55
N LYS A 339 31.28 -27.00 14.93
CA LYS A 339 29.94 -26.45 14.86
C LYS A 339 29.05 -27.14 13.79
N GLY A 340 29.67 -27.59 12.73
CA GLY A 340 28.94 -28.14 11.56
C GLY A 340 28.01 -27.11 10.89
N THR A 341 26.94 -27.61 10.28
CA THR A 341 25.99 -26.81 9.47
C THR A 341 24.76 -26.42 10.29
N ASN A 342 24.48 -25.14 10.41
CA ASN A 342 23.18 -24.63 10.86
C ASN A 342 22.26 -24.47 9.64
N TRP A 343 21.45 -25.46 9.35
CA TRP A 343 20.58 -25.51 8.16
C TRP A 343 19.54 -24.40 8.12
N LEU A 344 19.10 -23.88 9.29
CA LEU A 344 18.16 -22.76 9.34
C LEU A 344 18.84 -21.46 8.92
N ASP A 345 20.07 -21.20 9.37
CA ASP A 345 20.83 -20.01 8.96
C ASP A 345 21.16 -20.06 7.47
N GLU A 346 21.46 -21.27 6.94
CA GLU A 346 21.68 -21.46 5.50
C GLU A 346 20.43 -21.25 4.67
N MET A 347 19.25 -21.53 5.20
CA MET A 347 17.97 -21.37 4.49
C MET A 347 17.41 -19.97 4.59
N LEU A 348 17.60 -19.31 5.73
CA LEU A 348 16.98 -18.01 6.01
C LEU A 348 17.83 -16.85 5.51
N ARG A 349 17.16 -15.73 5.26
CA ARG A 349 17.77 -14.45 4.93
C ARG A 349 16.93 -13.30 5.46
N THR A 350 17.49 -12.12 5.50
CA THR A 350 16.73 -10.88 5.60
C THR A 350 15.96 -10.65 4.30
N GLY A 351 14.64 -10.61 4.38
CA GLY A 351 13.77 -10.27 3.27
C GLY A 351 13.58 -8.76 3.16
N VAL A 352 13.35 -8.27 1.95
CA VAL A 352 13.05 -6.85 1.67
C VAL A 352 11.72 -6.77 0.93
N LYS A 353 10.87 -5.83 1.35
CA LYS A 353 9.63 -5.50 0.67
C LYS A 353 9.67 -4.05 0.21
N GLN A 354 9.33 -3.84 -1.04
CA GLN A 354 9.22 -2.53 -1.69
C GLN A 354 7.85 -2.41 -2.33
N SER A 355 7.14 -1.33 -2.04
CA SER A 355 5.82 -1.08 -2.61
C SER A 355 5.71 0.37 -3.05
N TYR A 356 5.30 0.56 -4.29
CA TYR A 356 5.12 1.87 -4.91
C TYR A 356 3.72 1.96 -5.48
N SER A 357 3.04 3.07 -5.27
CA SER A 357 1.77 3.32 -5.92
C SER A 357 1.60 4.80 -6.27
N VAL A 358 1.00 5.04 -7.41
CA VAL A 358 0.62 6.37 -7.89
C VAL A 358 -0.86 6.33 -8.22
N SER A 359 -1.61 7.30 -7.73
CA SER A 359 -3.02 7.45 -8.06
C SER A 359 -3.36 8.88 -8.43
N TYR A 360 -4.34 9.03 -9.32
CA TYR A 360 -4.93 10.29 -9.72
C TYR A 360 -6.44 10.21 -9.51
N SER A 361 -6.98 11.14 -8.76
CA SER A 361 -8.41 11.18 -8.43
C SER A 361 -8.93 12.60 -8.53
N GLY A 362 -10.19 12.74 -8.92
CA GLY A 362 -10.87 14.04 -9.00
C GLY A 362 -12.26 13.88 -9.55
N GLY A 363 -12.93 14.98 -9.78
CA GLY A 363 -14.25 14.96 -10.36
C GLY A 363 -14.93 16.30 -10.36
N THR A 364 -16.08 16.31 -11.01
CA THR A 364 -17.05 17.41 -11.02
C THR A 364 -18.32 16.92 -10.34
N GLU A 365 -19.30 17.77 -10.12
CA GLU A 365 -20.63 17.40 -9.61
C GLU A 365 -21.26 16.20 -10.37
N LYS A 366 -20.92 16.02 -11.66
CA LYS A 366 -21.54 15.00 -12.53
C LYS A 366 -20.66 13.79 -12.82
N ALA A 367 -19.37 13.88 -12.63
CA ALA A 367 -18.46 12.79 -12.98
C ALA A 367 -17.26 12.76 -12.04
N HIS A 368 -16.99 11.58 -11.48
CA HIS A 368 -15.83 11.32 -10.65
C HIS A 368 -14.96 10.24 -11.28
N TYR A 369 -13.67 10.31 -11.05
CA TYR A 369 -12.72 9.34 -11.57
C TYR A 369 -11.60 9.07 -10.57
N TYR A 370 -11.15 7.84 -10.55
CA TYR A 370 -9.98 7.36 -9.82
C TYR A 370 -9.19 6.43 -10.73
N VAL A 371 -7.91 6.68 -10.89
CA VAL A 371 -6.99 5.81 -11.64
C VAL A 371 -5.74 5.60 -10.81
N SER A 372 -5.27 4.37 -10.71
CA SER A 372 -4.04 4.06 -10.00
C SER A 372 -3.21 3.00 -10.70
N GLY A 373 -1.91 3.03 -10.42
CA GLY A 373 -0.95 1.99 -10.74
C GLY A 373 -0.10 1.68 -9.51
N GLY A 374 0.14 0.39 -9.26
CA GLY A 374 0.93 -0.07 -8.12
C GLY A 374 1.90 -1.16 -8.51
N PHE A 375 3.05 -1.19 -7.84
CA PHE A 375 4.07 -2.22 -7.96
C PHE A 375 4.51 -2.66 -6.57
N LEU A 376 4.58 -3.97 -6.38
CA LEU A 376 5.08 -4.62 -5.17
C LEU A 376 6.18 -5.59 -5.55
N ASP A 377 7.32 -5.50 -4.88
CA ASP A 377 8.40 -6.47 -4.92
C ASP A 377 8.74 -6.88 -3.49
N GLN A 378 8.65 -8.18 -3.21
CA GLN A 378 8.87 -8.74 -1.89
C GLN A 378 9.74 -9.99 -1.98
N SER A 379 10.93 -9.94 -1.40
CA SER A 379 11.71 -11.13 -1.12
C SER A 379 11.31 -11.73 0.24
N GLY A 380 11.08 -13.04 0.26
CA GLY A 380 10.78 -13.77 1.49
C GLY A 380 12.01 -13.94 2.40
N ILE A 381 11.74 -14.30 3.65
CA ILE A 381 12.79 -14.65 4.63
C ILE A 381 13.44 -16.00 4.34
N VAL A 382 12.84 -16.83 3.49
CA VAL A 382 13.47 -18.03 2.93
C VAL A 382 14.14 -17.66 1.61
N LYS A 383 15.37 -18.08 1.40
CA LYS A 383 16.12 -17.89 0.15
C LYS A 383 15.30 -18.42 -1.04
N SER A 384 15.45 -17.84 -2.21
CA SER A 384 14.75 -18.18 -3.45
C SER A 384 13.24 -17.96 -3.47
N VAL A 385 12.63 -17.48 -2.39
CA VAL A 385 11.20 -17.14 -2.34
C VAL A 385 11.03 -15.66 -2.62
N ASN A 386 10.36 -15.33 -3.72
CA ASN A 386 10.09 -13.95 -4.13
C ASN A 386 8.67 -13.80 -4.63
N TYR A 387 8.14 -12.58 -4.55
CA TYR A 387 6.83 -12.23 -5.06
C TYR A 387 6.87 -10.83 -5.67
N ARG A 388 6.42 -10.72 -6.90
CA ARG A 388 6.26 -9.44 -7.60
C ARG A 388 4.84 -9.30 -8.08
N ARG A 389 4.29 -8.10 -7.99
CA ARG A 389 2.93 -7.82 -8.44
C ARG A 389 2.85 -6.42 -9.02
N PHE A 390 2.17 -6.30 -10.14
CA PHE A 390 1.73 -5.05 -10.72
C PHE A 390 0.20 -4.97 -10.64
N ASN A 391 -0.33 -3.82 -10.27
CA ASN A 391 -1.76 -3.54 -10.21
C ASN A 391 -2.10 -2.31 -11.05
N PHE A 392 -3.27 -2.34 -11.66
CA PHE A 392 -3.91 -1.20 -12.28
C PHE A 392 -5.37 -1.15 -11.87
N GLN A 393 -5.85 0.03 -11.50
CA GLN A 393 -7.26 0.26 -11.16
C GLN A 393 -7.77 1.51 -11.85
N ALA A 394 -9.01 1.44 -12.36
CA ALA A 394 -9.70 2.58 -12.92
C ALA A 394 -11.19 2.52 -12.55
N ASN A 395 -11.65 3.51 -11.79
CA ASN A 395 -13.03 3.65 -11.35
C ASN A 395 -13.60 4.96 -11.84
N SER A 396 -14.84 4.94 -12.31
CA SER A 396 -15.54 6.15 -12.66
C SER A 396 -17.03 6.09 -12.31
N ASP A 397 -17.56 7.22 -11.92
CA ASP A 397 -18.98 7.48 -11.74
C ASP A 397 -19.39 8.63 -12.67
N ALA A 398 -20.48 8.47 -13.42
CA ALA A 398 -20.96 9.49 -14.32
C ALA A 398 -22.48 9.64 -14.20
N GLN A 399 -22.93 10.82 -13.77
CA GLN A 399 -24.35 11.21 -13.82
C GLN A 399 -24.62 11.78 -15.19
N VAL A 400 -25.14 10.95 -16.12
CA VAL A 400 -25.41 11.36 -17.49
C VAL A 400 -26.52 12.41 -17.55
N ASN A 401 -27.56 12.17 -16.77
CA ASN A 401 -28.67 13.11 -16.58
C ASN A 401 -29.36 12.85 -15.22
N LYS A 402 -30.44 13.57 -14.90
CA LYS A 402 -31.11 13.46 -13.59
C LYS A 402 -31.65 12.08 -13.24
N TRP A 403 -31.86 11.22 -14.23
CA TRP A 403 -32.46 9.89 -14.05
C TRP A 403 -31.49 8.73 -14.37
N LEU A 404 -30.32 8.98 -14.96
CA LEU A 404 -29.38 7.93 -15.40
C LEU A 404 -27.97 8.18 -14.86
N LYS A 405 -27.46 7.20 -14.12
CA LYS A 405 -26.08 7.16 -13.62
C LYS A 405 -25.38 5.89 -14.10
N PHE A 406 -24.13 6.01 -14.52
CA PHE A 406 -23.23 4.89 -14.76
C PHE A 406 -22.09 4.86 -13.76
N THR A 407 -21.75 3.66 -13.33
CA THR A 407 -20.59 3.39 -12.49
C THR A 407 -19.77 2.31 -13.15
N THR A 408 -18.47 2.53 -13.31
CA THR A 408 -17.55 1.53 -13.85
C THR A 408 -16.39 1.29 -12.90
N ASN A 409 -16.01 0.03 -12.75
CA ASN A 409 -14.83 -0.35 -12.01
C ASN A 409 -14.03 -1.35 -12.87
N LEU A 410 -12.73 -1.13 -12.92
CA LEU A 410 -11.78 -1.98 -13.62
C LEU A 410 -10.59 -2.22 -12.70
N THR A 411 -10.31 -3.48 -12.40
CA THR A 411 -9.13 -3.91 -11.65
C THR A 411 -8.38 -4.92 -12.50
N PHE A 412 -7.12 -4.69 -12.71
CA PHE A 412 -6.19 -5.61 -13.34
C PHE A 412 -4.99 -5.83 -12.44
N SER A 413 -4.55 -7.07 -12.30
CA SER A 413 -3.28 -7.37 -11.68
C SER A 413 -2.56 -8.51 -12.38
N THR A 414 -1.24 -8.43 -12.39
CA THR A 414 -0.38 -9.54 -12.75
C THR A 414 0.63 -9.76 -11.66
N ASP A 415 0.87 -11.02 -11.34
CA ASP A 415 1.79 -11.39 -10.29
C ASP A 415 2.70 -12.55 -10.71
N VAL A 416 3.90 -12.57 -10.15
CA VAL A 416 4.87 -13.63 -10.28
C VAL A 416 5.26 -14.09 -8.89
N LYS A 417 5.03 -15.37 -8.62
CA LYS A 417 5.49 -16.06 -7.42
C LYS A 417 6.65 -16.96 -7.78
N GLU A 418 7.81 -16.66 -7.24
CA GLU A 418 8.99 -17.50 -7.37
C GLU A 418 9.24 -18.20 -6.04
N GLY A 419 9.58 -19.47 -6.08
CA GLY A 419 9.97 -20.19 -4.88
C GLY A 419 10.24 -21.63 -5.19
N GLY A 420 11.37 -22.15 -4.71
CA GLY A 420 11.64 -23.58 -4.73
C GLY A 420 10.70 -24.33 -3.77
N THR A 421 10.66 -25.63 -3.89
CA THR A 421 10.09 -26.48 -2.87
C THR A 421 11.01 -26.45 -1.66
N TYR A 422 10.50 -26.04 -0.51
CA TYR A 422 11.26 -26.02 0.73
C TYR A 422 10.42 -26.51 1.91
N SER A 423 11.09 -27.04 2.90
CA SER A 423 10.50 -27.44 4.17
C SER A 423 11.40 -26.96 5.32
N ILE A 424 10.90 -26.05 6.11
CA ILE A 424 11.59 -25.63 7.36
C ILE A 424 11.72 -26.84 8.31
N GLY A 425 10.70 -27.72 8.33
CA GLY A 425 10.75 -28.95 9.12
C GLY A 425 11.87 -29.91 8.69
N ASP A 426 12.18 -29.98 7.38
CA ASP A 426 13.30 -30.80 6.91
C ASP A 426 14.64 -30.14 7.23
N ALA A 427 14.73 -28.80 7.16
CA ALA A 427 15.92 -28.08 7.61
C ALA A 427 16.19 -28.27 9.11
N MET A 428 15.15 -28.37 9.94
CA MET A 428 15.28 -28.66 11.37
C MET A 428 15.69 -30.10 11.67
N LYS A 429 15.39 -31.06 10.76
CA LYS A 429 15.73 -32.47 10.90
C LYS A 429 17.03 -32.83 10.22
N ALA A 430 17.53 -31.99 9.32
CA ALA A 430 18.78 -32.23 8.60
C ALA A 430 19.94 -32.23 9.57
N LEU A 431 20.87 -33.16 9.38
CA LEU A 431 21.94 -33.40 10.30
C LEU A 431 22.99 -32.28 10.27
N PRO A 432 23.33 -31.69 11.41
CA PRO A 432 24.36 -30.65 11.44
C PRO A 432 25.78 -31.18 11.13
N THR A 433 25.99 -32.49 11.13
CA THR A 433 27.24 -33.14 10.75
C THR A 433 27.49 -33.16 9.25
N GLN A 434 26.45 -32.89 8.44
CA GLN A 434 26.58 -32.83 6.98
C GLN A 434 26.89 -31.41 6.51
N PRO A 435 27.84 -31.21 5.58
CA PRO A 435 28.08 -29.91 4.96
C PRO A 435 26.95 -29.58 3.95
N VAL A 436 26.79 -28.33 3.58
CA VAL A 436 25.85 -27.92 2.53
C VAL A 436 26.27 -28.48 1.18
N LYS A 437 27.56 -28.48 0.90
CA LYS A 437 28.18 -29.02 -0.31
C LYS A 437 29.37 -29.89 0.04
N ASN A 438 29.58 -30.89 -0.76
CA ASN A 438 30.80 -31.72 -0.75
C ASN A 438 31.98 -30.92 -1.32
N ASP A 439 33.21 -31.47 -1.14
CA ASP A 439 34.45 -30.84 -1.61
C ASP A 439 34.48 -30.70 -3.15
N ASP A 440 33.80 -31.58 -3.88
CA ASP A 440 33.64 -31.52 -5.34
C ASP A 440 32.61 -30.50 -5.83
N GLY A 441 31.95 -29.78 -4.90
CA GLY A 441 30.93 -28.77 -5.17
C GLY A 441 29.51 -29.33 -5.37
N SER A 442 29.32 -30.65 -5.33
CA SER A 442 28.01 -31.29 -5.37
C SER A 442 27.22 -31.01 -4.06
N TRP A 443 25.91 -31.12 -4.15
CA TRP A 443 25.08 -31.01 -2.93
C TRP A 443 25.28 -32.25 -2.07
N SER A 444 25.58 -32.07 -0.78
CA SER A 444 25.68 -33.21 0.12
C SER A 444 24.33 -33.91 0.27
N GLY A 445 24.35 -35.16 0.58
CA GLY A 445 23.17 -36.00 0.76
C GLY A 445 23.47 -37.21 1.63
N PRO A 446 22.47 -38.06 1.90
CA PRO A 446 22.63 -39.21 2.78
C PRO A 446 23.64 -40.26 2.23
N GLY A 447 23.96 -40.22 0.94
CA GLY A 447 24.99 -41.08 0.35
C GLY A 447 24.80 -42.59 0.64
N GLN A 448 25.90 -43.34 0.62
CA GLN A 448 25.88 -44.75 0.96
C GLN A 448 25.68 -45.03 2.45
N GLU A 449 25.77 -44.00 3.28
CA GLU A 449 25.71 -44.07 4.74
C GLU A 449 24.34 -43.62 5.25
N ALA A 450 23.28 -43.76 4.42
CA ALA A 450 21.93 -43.37 4.74
C ALA A 450 21.38 -43.93 6.07
N GLN A 451 21.89 -45.12 6.48
CA GLN A 451 21.56 -45.71 7.77
C GLN A 451 21.96 -44.81 8.98
N TRP A 452 23.02 -44.00 8.81
CA TRP A 452 23.52 -43.09 9.87
C TRP A 452 23.00 -41.65 9.72
N TYR A 453 22.75 -41.23 8.49
CA TYR A 453 22.40 -39.85 8.16
C TYR A 453 20.90 -39.67 7.86
N GLY A 454 20.12 -40.76 7.90
CA GLY A 454 18.69 -40.72 7.61
C GLY A 454 18.38 -40.44 6.14
N SER A 455 17.12 -40.26 5.81
CA SER A 455 16.64 -40.08 4.43
C SER A 455 16.34 -38.63 4.05
N ILE A 456 16.75 -37.67 4.88
CA ILE A 456 16.42 -36.26 4.63
C ILE A 456 17.34 -35.73 3.52
N ARG A 457 16.73 -35.28 2.44
CA ARG A 457 17.45 -34.62 1.36
C ARG A 457 18.03 -33.31 1.84
N ASN A 458 19.15 -32.89 1.25
CA ASN A 458 19.74 -31.59 1.50
C ASN A 458 18.72 -30.45 1.29
N PRO A 459 18.31 -29.74 2.35
CA PRO A 459 17.25 -28.72 2.24
C PRO A 459 17.63 -27.55 1.32
N ILE A 460 18.93 -27.20 1.30
CA ILE A 460 19.44 -26.09 0.50
C ILE A 460 19.60 -26.54 -0.95
N GLY A 461 20.06 -27.78 -1.17
CA GLY A 461 20.09 -28.38 -2.50
C GLY A 461 18.70 -28.44 -3.12
N THR A 462 17.71 -28.91 -2.37
CA THR A 462 16.30 -28.93 -2.80
C THR A 462 15.81 -27.53 -3.19
N LEU A 463 16.10 -26.52 -2.36
CA LEU A 463 15.69 -25.13 -2.61
C LEU A 463 16.30 -24.53 -3.88
N HIS A 464 17.52 -24.93 -4.25
CA HIS A 464 18.23 -24.44 -5.43
C HIS A 464 17.96 -25.23 -6.71
N MET A 465 17.74 -26.54 -6.58
CA MET A 465 17.56 -27.41 -7.75
C MET A 465 16.12 -27.44 -8.24
N MET A 466 15.16 -27.29 -7.33
CA MET A 466 13.74 -27.28 -7.69
C MET A 466 13.29 -25.87 -7.93
N THR A 467 12.74 -25.61 -9.10
CA THR A 467 12.11 -24.32 -9.41
C THR A 467 10.60 -24.46 -9.46
N ASN A 468 9.92 -23.48 -8.89
CA ASN A 468 8.48 -23.36 -8.93
C ASN A 468 8.16 -21.88 -9.16
N GLU A 469 7.74 -21.56 -10.37
CA GLU A 469 7.31 -20.22 -10.75
C GLU A 469 5.84 -20.26 -11.13
N THR A 470 5.06 -19.35 -10.58
CA THR A 470 3.65 -19.16 -10.97
C THR A 470 3.43 -17.73 -11.40
N LYS A 471 2.92 -17.54 -12.61
CA LYS A 471 2.50 -16.26 -13.17
C LYS A 471 0.98 -16.18 -13.15
N GLY A 472 0.44 -15.16 -12.51
CA GLY A 472 -0.99 -14.90 -12.41
C GLY A 472 -1.40 -13.65 -13.20
N TYR A 473 -2.57 -13.71 -13.81
CA TYR A 473 -3.24 -12.57 -14.46
C TYR A 473 -4.68 -12.54 -13.97
N ASN A 474 -5.07 -11.45 -13.35
CA ASN A 474 -6.39 -11.27 -12.78
C ASN A 474 -7.04 -10.04 -13.41
N PHE A 475 -8.26 -10.19 -13.84
CA PHE A 475 -9.05 -9.13 -14.45
C PHE A 475 -10.44 -9.14 -13.87
N LEU A 476 -10.85 -8.04 -13.24
CA LEU A 476 -12.19 -7.84 -12.71
C LEU A 476 -12.71 -6.50 -13.25
N ALA A 477 -13.83 -6.56 -13.95
CA ALA A 477 -14.48 -5.36 -14.46
C ALA A 477 -15.98 -5.40 -14.19
N ASN A 478 -16.56 -4.25 -13.89
CA ASN A 478 -18.01 -4.13 -13.85
C ASN A 478 -18.48 -2.78 -14.39
N ILE A 479 -19.69 -2.81 -14.92
CA ILE A 479 -20.45 -1.64 -15.36
C ILE A 479 -21.82 -1.74 -14.70
N THR A 480 -22.18 -0.72 -13.94
CA THR A 480 -23.49 -0.59 -13.31
C THR A 480 -24.24 0.60 -13.90
N GLY A 481 -25.45 0.34 -14.40
CA GLY A 481 -26.41 1.37 -14.77
C GLY A 481 -27.48 1.52 -13.69
N GLU A 482 -27.72 2.72 -13.24
CA GLU A 482 -28.79 3.05 -12.31
C GLU A 482 -29.77 4.02 -12.98
N ILE A 483 -31.04 3.61 -13.08
CA ILE A 483 -32.15 4.41 -13.61
C ILE A 483 -33.05 4.80 -12.43
N THR A 484 -33.20 6.09 -12.19
CA THR A 484 -34.10 6.64 -11.19
C THR A 484 -35.41 7.07 -11.87
N PHE A 485 -36.45 6.27 -11.71
CA PHE A 485 -37.79 6.61 -12.25
C PHE A 485 -38.51 7.64 -11.40
N THR A 486 -38.45 7.44 -10.07
CA THR A 486 -39.02 8.34 -9.07
C THR A 486 -38.10 8.39 -7.85
N LYS A 487 -38.40 9.25 -6.84
CA LYS A 487 -37.61 9.30 -5.60
C LYS A 487 -37.60 7.99 -4.81
N TRP A 488 -38.62 7.14 -5.01
CA TRP A 488 -38.79 5.87 -4.31
C TRP A 488 -38.57 4.64 -5.20
N LEU A 489 -38.42 4.79 -6.53
CA LEU A 489 -38.22 3.68 -7.46
C LEU A 489 -36.97 3.88 -8.30
N LYS A 490 -36.02 2.96 -8.13
CA LYS A 490 -34.80 2.91 -8.89
C LYS A 490 -34.59 1.51 -9.46
N LEU A 491 -34.04 1.41 -10.65
CA LEU A 491 -33.54 0.17 -11.24
C LEU A 491 -32.03 0.25 -11.32
N LYS A 492 -31.36 -0.73 -10.71
CA LYS A 492 -29.92 -0.90 -10.81
C LYS A 492 -29.61 -2.21 -11.49
N SER A 493 -28.85 -2.17 -12.57
CA SER A 493 -28.36 -3.35 -13.28
C SER A 493 -26.83 -3.30 -13.33
N THR A 494 -26.20 -4.41 -12.99
CA THR A 494 -24.73 -4.54 -12.99
C THR A 494 -24.34 -5.71 -13.89
N PHE A 495 -23.46 -5.43 -14.83
CA PHE A 495 -22.75 -6.44 -15.60
C PHE A 495 -21.32 -6.55 -15.06
N GLY A 496 -20.90 -7.74 -14.65
CA GLY A 496 -19.57 -8.02 -14.12
C GLY A 496 -18.87 -9.09 -14.93
N TYR A 497 -17.56 -8.93 -15.09
CA TYR A 497 -16.68 -9.92 -15.69
C TYR A 497 -15.51 -10.16 -14.78
N ASP A 498 -15.29 -11.43 -14.40
CA ASP A 498 -14.20 -11.91 -13.55
C ASP A 498 -13.42 -12.97 -14.32
N ALA A 499 -12.12 -12.75 -14.54
CA ALA A 499 -11.25 -13.69 -15.22
C ALA A 499 -9.92 -13.81 -14.50
N LYS A 500 -9.50 -15.06 -14.32
CA LYS A 500 -8.22 -15.41 -13.69
C LYS A 500 -7.51 -16.46 -14.54
N PHE A 501 -6.28 -16.14 -14.91
CA PHE A 501 -5.40 -17.06 -15.62
C PHE A 501 -4.11 -17.23 -14.82
N TRP A 502 -3.58 -18.44 -14.80
CA TRP A 502 -2.28 -18.69 -14.20
C TRP A 502 -1.50 -19.74 -15.00
N PHE A 503 -0.20 -19.58 -14.99
CA PHE A 503 0.75 -20.49 -15.59
C PHE A 503 1.73 -20.90 -14.50
N ALA A 504 1.92 -22.20 -14.33
CA ALA A 504 2.84 -22.73 -13.33
C ALA A 504 3.92 -23.54 -14.03
N ASP A 505 5.17 -23.14 -13.85
CA ASP A 505 6.36 -23.82 -14.33
C ASP A 505 7.06 -24.47 -13.14
N ASN A 506 7.03 -25.81 -13.10
CA ASN A 506 7.64 -26.58 -12.03
C ASN A 506 8.74 -27.45 -12.63
N PHE A 507 9.95 -27.35 -12.10
CA PHE A 507 11.05 -28.21 -12.46
C PHE A 507 11.53 -28.98 -11.24
N THR A 508 11.59 -30.30 -11.37
CA THR A 508 12.18 -31.20 -10.37
C THR A 508 13.22 -32.01 -11.09
N PRO A 509 14.51 -31.91 -10.71
CA PRO A 509 15.56 -32.75 -11.33
C PRO A 509 15.33 -34.25 -11.03
N ALA A 510 15.76 -35.08 -11.93
CA ALA A 510 15.67 -36.54 -11.83
C ALA A 510 16.54 -37.10 -10.69
#